data_4a303af8d99200102ba7ed683e302742
#
_entry.id   4a303af8d99200102ba7ed683e302742
#
_cell.length_a   1.000
_cell.length_b   1.000
_cell.length_c   1.000
_cell.angle_alpha   90.00
_cell.angle_beta   90.00
_cell.angle_gamma   90.00
#
_symmetry.space_group_name_H-M   'P 1'
#
loop_
_entity.id
_entity.type
_entity.pdbx_description
1 polymer ?
#
loop_
_entity_poly.entity_id
_entity_poly.type
_entity_poly.pdbx_seq_one_letter_code
_entity_poly.pdbx_strand_id
1 'polypeptide(L)'
;KNKFVIGHVGRIDTAKNQLFLIDVFYEYQKNNKNAVLVLVGDGELKNKIISKISNLNIEDKVLMLGVQSNINEIYSMFDLFLFPSLFEGLGIVLIEAQINGLTIVASNTVPKSTKISDSIKYLPLDKNKWVNELNKIDKKRNKVIYNKNKDNYDIQNVVKTLTKIYIEE
;
A
#
# COMPACT_ATOMS: atom_id res chain seq x y z
N LYS A 1 8.27 -21.34 4.20
CA LYS A 1 7.69 -20.05 3.84
C LYS A 1 6.45 -19.77 4.71
N ASN A 2 6.62 -19.17 5.87
CA ASN A 2 5.51 -18.91 6.79
C ASN A 2 5.50 -17.46 7.29
N LYS A 3 5.94 -16.51 6.44
CA LYS A 3 5.89 -15.08 6.77
C LYS A 3 4.62 -14.47 6.16
N PHE A 4 3.93 -13.62 6.92
CA PHE A 4 2.87 -12.75 6.43
C PHE A 4 3.49 -11.41 6.06
N VAL A 5 3.53 -11.10 4.78
CA VAL A 5 4.26 -9.96 4.22
C VAL A 5 3.32 -8.78 4.04
N ILE A 6 3.56 -7.75 4.83
CA ILE A 6 2.86 -6.46 4.72
C ILE A 6 3.74 -5.53 3.88
N GLY A 7 3.21 -5.02 2.77
CA GLY A 7 3.92 -4.14 1.85
C GLY A 7 3.50 -2.68 1.93
N HIS A 8 4.43 -1.80 1.64
CA HIS A 8 4.19 -0.40 1.36
C HIS A 8 5.12 0.06 0.23
N VAL A 9 4.58 0.78 -0.75
CA VAL A 9 5.31 1.34 -1.88
C VAL A 9 5.08 2.84 -1.93
N GLY A 10 6.15 3.61 -1.95
CA GLY A 10 6.07 5.06 -2.05
C GLY A 10 7.35 5.77 -1.64
N ARG A 11 7.46 7.04 -2.02
CA ARG A 11 8.55 7.90 -1.57
C ARG A 11 8.56 7.96 -0.03
N ILE A 12 9.74 7.92 0.57
CA ILE A 12 9.87 8.00 2.03
C ILE A 12 9.87 9.47 2.47
N ASP A 13 8.67 9.99 2.68
CA ASP A 13 8.43 11.40 3.01
C ASP A 13 7.25 11.58 3.99
N THR A 14 6.99 12.82 4.35
CA THR A 14 5.89 13.17 5.25
C THR A 14 4.52 12.79 4.67
N ALA A 15 4.32 12.94 3.36
CA ALA A 15 3.03 12.66 2.73
C ALA A 15 2.63 11.19 2.82
N LYS A 16 3.58 10.27 2.66
CA LYS A 16 3.36 8.82 2.71
C LYS A 16 3.26 8.25 4.13
N ASN A 17 3.72 9.02 5.14
CA ASN A 17 3.49 8.76 6.57
C ASN A 17 3.95 7.37 7.05
N GLN A 18 5.12 6.92 6.59
CA GLN A 18 5.68 5.61 6.99
C GLN A 18 5.97 5.54 8.50
N LEU A 19 6.17 6.67 9.17
CA LEU A 19 6.36 6.69 10.63
C LEU A 19 5.11 6.14 11.36
N PHE A 20 3.92 6.53 10.91
CA PHE A 20 2.67 5.97 11.42
C PHE A 20 2.53 4.48 11.06
N LEU A 21 2.93 4.09 9.85
CA LEU A 21 2.90 2.70 9.42
C LEU A 21 3.74 1.81 10.33
N ILE A 22 4.93 2.27 10.72
CA ILE A 22 5.79 1.53 11.66
C ILE A 22 5.13 1.39 13.03
N ASP A 23 4.44 2.42 13.54
CA ASP A 23 3.69 2.32 14.80
C ASP A 23 2.58 1.28 14.74
N VAL A 24 1.83 1.25 13.63
CA VAL A 24 0.78 0.24 13.39
C VAL A 24 1.39 -1.15 13.32
N PHE A 25 2.47 -1.32 12.54
CA PHE A 25 3.14 -2.60 12.39
C PHE A 25 3.74 -3.10 13.72
N TYR A 26 4.37 -2.22 14.48
CA TYR A 26 4.94 -2.56 15.79
C TYR A 26 3.89 -3.14 16.73
N GLU A 27 2.71 -2.54 16.81
CA GLU A 27 1.62 -3.09 17.65
C GLU A 27 1.08 -4.41 17.08
N TYR A 28 0.85 -4.48 15.77
CA TYR A 28 0.31 -5.67 15.12
C TYR A 28 1.23 -6.90 15.29
N GLN A 29 2.53 -6.75 15.12
CA GLN A 29 3.50 -7.84 15.16
C GLN A 29 3.65 -8.45 16.57
N LYS A 30 3.25 -7.76 17.64
CA LYS A 30 3.29 -8.30 19.02
C LYS A 30 2.51 -9.61 19.12
N ASN A 31 1.35 -9.68 18.47
CA ASN A 31 0.47 -10.86 18.43
C ASN A 31 0.61 -11.67 17.12
N ASN A 32 1.36 -11.18 16.14
CA ASN A 32 1.53 -11.77 14.82
C ASN A 32 3.02 -11.95 14.51
N LYS A 33 3.70 -12.83 15.25
CA LYS A 33 5.17 -13.00 15.21
C LYS A 33 5.74 -13.34 13.83
N ASN A 34 4.92 -13.90 12.93
CA ASN A 34 5.31 -14.23 11.57
C ASN A 34 5.14 -13.06 10.58
N ALA A 35 4.61 -11.91 11.04
CA ALA A 35 4.48 -10.72 10.21
C ALA A 35 5.85 -10.07 9.96
N VAL A 36 6.03 -9.58 8.74
CA VAL A 36 7.16 -8.74 8.31
C VAL A 36 6.62 -7.55 7.52
N LEU A 37 7.28 -6.40 7.67
CA LEU A 37 6.98 -5.19 6.92
C LEU A 37 8.04 -4.99 5.84
N VAL A 38 7.61 -4.73 4.61
CA VAL A 38 8.49 -4.40 3.49
C VAL A 38 8.16 -2.98 3.02
N LEU A 39 9.17 -2.12 3.06
CA LEU A 39 9.10 -0.74 2.59
C LEU A 39 9.87 -0.61 1.28
N VAL A 40 9.20 -0.15 0.23
CA VAL A 40 9.77 0.05 -1.11
C VAL A 40 9.74 1.53 -1.45
N GLY A 41 10.89 2.06 -1.83
CA GLY A 41 11.11 3.46 -2.15
C GLY A 41 12.28 4.06 -1.38
N ASP A 42 12.54 5.33 -1.62
CA ASP A 42 13.58 6.12 -0.94
C ASP A 42 13.05 7.53 -0.70
N GLY A 43 13.72 8.31 0.15
CA GLY A 43 13.34 9.70 0.41
C GLY A 43 13.98 10.29 1.66
N GLU A 44 13.65 11.54 1.92
CA GLU A 44 14.27 12.38 2.94
C GLU A 44 14.12 11.88 4.38
N LEU A 45 13.05 11.13 4.66
CA LEU A 45 12.78 10.60 6.01
C LEU A 45 13.42 9.22 6.25
N LYS A 46 14.20 8.67 5.33
CA LYS A 46 14.82 7.33 5.44
C LYS A 46 15.55 7.13 6.77
N ASN A 47 16.40 8.08 7.15
CA ASN A 47 17.18 7.98 8.39
C ASN A 47 16.27 8.01 9.64
N LYS A 48 15.19 8.79 9.61
CA LYS A 48 14.20 8.79 10.71
C LYS A 48 13.47 7.45 10.83
N ILE A 49 13.17 6.83 9.68
CA ILE A 49 12.57 5.48 9.63
C ILE A 49 13.52 4.45 10.24
N ILE A 50 14.77 4.44 9.81
CA ILE A 50 15.81 3.53 10.33
C ILE A 50 15.96 3.70 11.85
N SER A 51 16.10 4.93 12.33
CA SER A 51 16.21 5.22 13.78
C SER A 51 14.98 4.74 14.54
N LYS A 52 13.78 4.92 13.99
CA LYS A 52 12.54 4.46 14.63
C LYS A 52 12.47 2.93 14.71
N ILE A 53 12.85 2.23 13.64
CA ILE A 53 12.91 0.76 13.60
C ILE A 53 13.86 0.24 14.68
N SER A 54 15.05 0.84 14.80
CA SER A 54 16.06 0.46 15.80
C SER A 54 15.58 0.73 17.23
N ASN A 55 15.00 1.91 17.48
CA ASN A 55 14.46 2.24 18.81
C ASN A 55 13.34 1.30 19.26
N LEU A 56 12.64 0.67 18.32
CA LEU A 56 11.60 -0.31 18.61
C LEU A 56 12.12 -1.77 18.64
N ASN A 57 13.40 -1.99 18.36
CA ASN A 57 14.05 -3.31 18.28
C ASN A 57 13.30 -4.27 17.34
N ILE A 58 12.98 -3.81 16.12
CA ILE A 58 12.25 -4.59 15.10
C ILE A 58 13.00 -4.67 13.75
N GLU A 59 14.32 -4.52 13.76
CA GLU A 59 15.15 -4.56 12.53
C GLU A 59 15.02 -5.90 11.79
N ASP A 60 14.83 -6.98 12.52
CA ASP A 60 14.61 -8.33 11.96
C ASP A 60 13.22 -8.52 11.33
N LYS A 61 12.32 -7.55 11.51
CA LYS A 61 10.93 -7.57 11.03
C LYS A 61 10.63 -6.55 9.93
N VAL A 62 11.52 -5.60 9.69
CA VAL A 62 11.31 -4.55 8.68
C VAL A 62 12.40 -4.60 7.63
N LEU A 63 12.00 -4.78 6.38
CA LEU A 63 12.90 -4.80 5.24
C LEU A 63 12.70 -3.53 4.41
N MET A 64 13.76 -2.76 4.19
CA MET A 64 13.78 -1.59 3.32
C MET A 64 14.49 -1.94 2.02
N LEU A 65 13.74 -2.03 0.90
CA LEU A 65 14.27 -2.46 -0.40
C LEU A 65 14.85 -1.32 -1.25
N GLY A 66 14.65 -0.06 -0.82
CA GLY A 66 15.00 1.07 -1.67
C GLY A 66 14.08 1.17 -2.91
N VAL A 67 14.54 1.90 -3.92
CA VAL A 67 13.81 2.04 -5.18
C VAL A 67 13.95 0.74 -6.00
N GLN A 68 12.84 0.27 -6.56
CA GLN A 68 12.76 -0.96 -7.35
C GLN A 68 12.14 -0.68 -8.71
N SER A 69 12.66 -1.32 -9.76
CA SER A 69 12.13 -1.22 -11.13
C SER A 69 11.09 -2.31 -11.46
N ASN A 70 11.18 -3.47 -10.80
CA ASN A 70 10.30 -4.63 -11.01
C ASN A 70 9.11 -4.63 -10.05
N ILE A 71 8.37 -3.52 -9.98
CA ILE A 71 7.34 -3.29 -8.95
C ILE A 71 6.21 -4.34 -8.94
N ASN A 72 5.85 -4.91 -10.10
CA ASN A 72 4.81 -5.95 -10.19
C ASN A 72 5.21 -7.24 -9.46
N GLU A 73 6.49 -7.63 -9.55
CA GLU A 73 7.01 -8.79 -8.80
C GLU A 73 7.00 -8.52 -7.30
N ILE A 74 7.32 -7.27 -6.91
CA ILE A 74 7.28 -6.82 -5.52
C ILE A 74 5.84 -6.90 -4.96
N TYR A 75 4.83 -6.39 -5.68
CA TYR A 75 3.43 -6.55 -5.25
C TYR A 75 3.04 -8.03 -5.10
N SER A 76 3.57 -8.90 -5.96
CA SER A 76 3.31 -10.34 -5.90
C SER A 76 3.84 -11.02 -4.63
N MET A 77 4.83 -10.43 -3.96
CA MET A 77 5.38 -10.93 -2.69
C MET A 77 4.54 -10.53 -1.47
N PHE A 78 3.66 -9.52 -1.58
CA PHE A 78 2.87 -9.02 -0.46
C PHE A 78 1.61 -9.86 -0.24
N ASP A 79 1.20 -9.99 1.01
CA ASP A 79 -0.08 -10.56 1.41
C ASP A 79 -1.10 -9.45 1.74
N LEU A 80 -0.62 -8.28 2.17
CA LEU A 80 -1.41 -7.11 2.53
C LEU A 80 -0.66 -5.84 2.11
N PHE A 81 -1.37 -4.83 1.64
CA PHE A 81 -0.81 -3.53 1.30
C PHE A 81 -1.36 -2.44 2.24
N LEU A 82 -0.47 -1.66 2.87
CA LEU A 82 -0.85 -0.57 3.76
C LEU A 82 -0.44 0.78 3.17
N PHE A 83 -1.37 1.72 3.18
CA PHE A 83 -1.16 3.03 2.57
C PHE A 83 -1.69 4.18 3.45
N PRO A 84 -0.92 4.60 4.47
CA PRO A 84 -1.33 5.60 5.47
C PRO A 84 -1.07 7.04 5.04
N SER A 85 -1.07 7.34 3.74
CA SER A 85 -0.76 8.68 3.24
C SER A 85 -1.65 9.75 3.86
N LEU A 86 -1.05 10.91 4.17
CA LEU A 86 -1.75 12.09 4.66
C LEU A 86 -2.53 12.78 3.55
N PHE A 87 -1.97 12.80 2.34
CA PHE A 87 -2.61 13.33 1.14
C PHE A 87 -2.03 12.68 -0.12
N GLU A 88 -2.80 12.63 -1.17
CA GLU A 88 -2.44 12.12 -2.48
C GLU A 88 -3.13 12.91 -3.58
N GLY A 89 -2.45 13.07 -4.72
CA GLY A 89 -3.11 13.49 -5.95
C GLY A 89 -4.03 12.37 -6.47
N LEU A 90 -3.45 11.31 -7.04
CA LEU A 90 -4.21 10.14 -7.49
C LEU A 90 -3.90 8.87 -6.66
N GLY A 91 -2.64 8.64 -6.28
CA GLY A 91 -2.26 7.42 -5.55
C GLY A 91 -2.24 6.17 -6.44
N ILE A 92 -1.55 6.22 -7.58
CA ILE A 92 -1.45 5.13 -8.59
C ILE A 92 -1.06 3.80 -7.95
N VAL A 93 -0.20 3.78 -6.95
CA VAL A 93 0.22 2.57 -6.23
C VAL A 93 -0.95 1.78 -5.62
N LEU A 94 -2.07 2.45 -5.30
CA LEU A 94 -3.28 1.77 -4.83
C LEU A 94 -3.98 1.02 -5.96
N ILE A 95 -3.96 1.57 -7.16
CA ILE A 95 -4.52 0.93 -8.35
C ILE A 95 -3.67 -0.29 -8.71
N GLU A 96 -2.35 -0.13 -8.74
CA GLU A 96 -1.39 -1.21 -8.98
C GLU A 96 -1.56 -2.36 -7.98
N ALA A 97 -1.66 -2.05 -6.68
CA ALA A 97 -1.87 -3.05 -5.63
C ALA A 97 -3.20 -3.80 -5.81
N GLN A 98 -4.30 -3.11 -6.18
CA GLN A 98 -5.59 -3.74 -6.47
C GLN A 98 -5.52 -4.65 -7.70
N ILE A 99 -4.84 -4.22 -8.79
CA ILE A 99 -4.65 -5.03 -10.00
C ILE A 99 -3.87 -6.32 -9.66
N ASN A 100 -2.92 -6.24 -8.75
CA ASN A 100 -2.17 -7.40 -8.25
C ASN A 100 -2.96 -8.27 -7.24
N GLY A 101 -4.23 -7.97 -6.98
CA GLY A 101 -5.09 -8.79 -6.12
C GLY A 101 -4.83 -8.65 -4.63
N LEU A 102 -4.22 -7.55 -4.20
CA LEU A 102 -3.92 -7.33 -2.79
C LEU A 102 -5.15 -6.82 -2.02
N THR A 103 -5.29 -7.29 -0.79
CA THR A 103 -6.11 -6.61 0.22
C THR A 103 -5.37 -5.35 0.66
N ILE A 104 -6.11 -4.24 0.78
CA ILE A 104 -5.51 -2.92 1.04
C ILE A 104 -6.21 -2.26 2.22
N VAL A 105 -5.42 -1.69 3.13
CA VAL A 105 -5.90 -0.69 4.09
C VAL A 105 -5.23 0.63 3.77
N ALA A 106 -6.03 1.63 3.44
CA ALA A 106 -5.59 2.96 3.08
C ALA A 106 -6.17 4.03 4.01
N SER A 107 -5.49 5.16 4.12
CA SER A 107 -6.03 6.34 4.79
C SER A 107 -7.29 6.84 4.09
N ASN A 108 -8.25 7.35 4.84
CA ASN A 108 -9.46 7.97 4.30
C ASN A 108 -9.21 9.37 3.70
N THR A 109 -8.01 9.90 3.81
CA THR A 109 -7.55 11.15 3.15
C THR A 109 -7.21 10.94 1.68
N VAL A 110 -7.04 9.68 1.25
CA VAL A 110 -6.73 9.33 -0.14
C VAL A 110 -7.99 9.41 -1.01
N PRO A 111 -7.89 9.90 -2.28
CA PRO A 111 -9.03 10.00 -3.18
C PRO A 111 -9.75 8.66 -3.41
N LYS A 112 -11.07 8.66 -3.29
CA LYS A 112 -11.90 7.45 -3.51
C LYS A 112 -11.97 7.02 -4.96
N SER A 113 -11.57 7.86 -5.91
CA SER A 113 -11.43 7.53 -7.34
C SER A 113 -10.44 6.39 -7.58
N THR A 114 -9.48 6.17 -6.65
CA THR A 114 -8.56 5.03 -6.73
C THR A 114 -9.20 3.67 -6.46
N LYS A 115 -10.46 3.63 -6.00
CA LYS A 115 -11.15 2.36 -5.73
C LYS A 115 -11.62 1.73 -7.04
N ILE A 116 -10.95 0.67 -7.48
CA ILE A 116 -11.32 -0.14 -8.65
C ILE A 116 -11.81 -1.55 -8.27
N SER A 117 -11.80 -1.88 -6.98
CA SER A 117 -12.26 -3.17 -6.44
C SER A 117 -12.73 -3.02 -5.00
N ASP A 118 -13.34 -4.06 -4.44
CA ASP A 118 -13.74 -4.09 -3.03
C ASP A 118 -12.61 -4.57 -2.10
N SER A 119 -11.40 -4.79 -2.64
CA SER A 119 -10.23 -5.21 -1.86
C SER A 119 -9.62 -4.07 -1.03
N ILE A 120 -10.09 -2.82 -1.18
CA ILE A 120 -9.57 -1.65 -0.46
C ILE A 120 -10.54 -1.17 0.60
N LYS A 121 -10.03 -1.00 1.82
CA LYS A 121 -10.71 -0.40 2.95
C LYS A 121 -10.05 0.91 3.37
N TYR A 122 -10.84 1.94 3.56
CA TYR A 122 -10.37 3.25 3.98
C TYR A 122 -10.62 3.48 5.46
N LEU A 123 -9.60 3.90 6.21
CA LEU A 123 -9.67 4.17 7.65
C LEU A 123 -9.11 5.56 7.98
N PRO A 124 -9.61 6.20 9.04
CA PRO A 124 -8.93 7.36 9.59
C PRO A 124 -7.55 6.96 10.14
N LEU A 125 -6.63 7.90 10.23
CA LEU A 125 -5.27 7.68 10.74
C LEU A 125 -5.30 7.53 12.28
N ASP A 126 -5.90 6.45 12.73
CA ASP A 126 -5.98 6.00 14.12
C ASP A 126 -5.31 4.64 14.24
N LYS A 127 -4.22 4.58 14.98
CA LYS A 127 -3.40 3.36 15.14
C LYS A 127 -4.23 2.15 15.60
N ASN A 128 -5.11 2.34 16.58
CA ASN A 128 -5.90 1.24 17.13
C ASN A 128 -6.92 0.71 16.11
N LYS A 129 -7.54 1.59 15.33
CA LYS A 129 -8.46 1.18 14.26
C LYS A 129 -7.73 0.38 13.17
N TRP A 130 -6.52 0.78 12.82
CA TRP A 130 -5.69 0.05 11.84
C TRP A 130 -5.29 -1.33 12.39
N VAL A 131 -4.75 -1.41 13.60
CA VAL A 131 -4.37 -2.69 14.22
C VAL A 131 -5.57 -3.63 14.34
N ASN A 132 -6.73 -3.12 14.78
CA ASN A 132 -7.94 -3.90 14.88
C ASN A 132 -8.42 -4.42 13.52
N GLU A 133 -8.27 -3.62 12.46
CA GLU A 133 -8.61 -4.05 11.11
C GLU A 133 -7.66 -5.13 10.59
N LEU A 134 -6.35 -4.95 10.78
CA LEU A 134 -5.34 -5.93 10.38
C LEU A 134 -5.58 -7.30 11.02
N ASN A 135 -6.04 -7.34 12.26
CA ASN A 135 -6.35 -8.59 12.98
C ASN A 135 -7.60 -9.32 12.42
N LYS A 136 -8.44 -8.64 11.64
CA LYS A 136 -9.65 -9.21 11.01
C LYS A 136 -9.40 -9.72 9.59
N ILE A 137 -8.29 -9.30 8.97
CA ILE A 137 -8.00 -9.65 7.58
C ILE A 137 -7.69 -11.14 7.47
N ASP A 138 -8.41 -11.82 6.58
CA ASP A 138 -8.05 -13.18 6.19
C ASP A 138 -6.69 -13.17 5.49
N LYS A 139 -5.76 -13.99 5.98
CA LYS A 139 -4.40 -14.10 5.45
C LYS A 139 -4.34 -14.83 4.09
N LYS A 140 -5.49 -15.19 3.51
CA LYS A 140 -5.57 -15.76 2.18
C LYS A 140 -5.77 -14.66 1.13
N ARG A 141 -5.03 -14.74 0.04
CA ARG A 141 -5.30 -13.90 -1.13
C ARG A 141 -6.67 -14.28 -1.71
N ASN A 142 -7.55 -13.30 -1.80
CA ASN A 142 -8.86 -13.47 -2.41
C ASN A 142 -8.79 -13.15 -3.91
N LYS A 143 -9.64 -13.83 -4.69
CA LYS A 143 -9.85 -13.45 -6.10
C LYS A 143 -10.47 -12.04 -6.12
N VAL A 144 -9.78 -11.10 -6.73
CA VAL A 144 -10.26 -9.71 -6.80
C VAL A 144 -11.36 -9.59 -7.85
N ILE A 145 -12.49 -9.03 -7.46
CA ILE A 145 -13.56 -8.64 -8.38
C ILE A 145 -13.41 -7.14 -8.63
N TYR A 146 -13.11 -6.79 -9.87
CA TYR A 146 -12.95 -5.39 -10.30
C TYR A 146 -14.32 -4.75 -10.57
N ASN A 147 -14.45 -3.47 -10.21
CA ASN A 147 -15.59 -2.66 -10.63
C ASN A 147 -15.33 -2.01 -12.01
N LYS A 148 -16.33 -1.30 -12.55
CA LYS A 148 -16.25 -0.64 -13.87
C LYS A 148 -15.12 0.40 -13.99
N ASN A 149 -14.59 0.90 -12.87
CA ASN A 149 -13.55 1.93 -12.91
C ASN A 149 -12.17 1.39 -13.33
N LYS A 150 -11.97 0.07 -13.38
CA LYS A 150 -10.72 -0.54 -13.84
C LYS A 150 -10.34 -0.06 -15.25
N ASP A 151 -11.33 0.02 -16.14
CA ASP A 151 -11.11 0.37 -17.55
C ASP A 151 -10.61 1.80 -17.76
N ASN A 152 -10.83 2.70 -16.78
CA ASN A 152 -10.33 4.06 -16.80
C ASN A 152 -8.79 4.15 -16.64
N TYR A 153 -8.15 3.07 -16.22
CA TYR A 153 -6.70 2.99 -16.01
C TYR A 153 -6.01 2.06 -17.01
N ASP A 154 -6.77 1.51 -17.96
CA ASP A 154 -6.20 0.80 -19.10
C ASP A 154 -5.68 1.82 -20.14
N ILE A 155 -4.36 1.75 -20.42
CA ILE A 155 -3.72 2.70 -21.33
C ILE A 155 -4.36 2.73 -22.71
N GLN A 156 -4.84 1.60 -23.22
CA GLN A 156 -5.50 1.53 -24.52
C GLN A 156 -6.83 2.29 -24.52
N ASN A 157 -7.59 2.20 -23.43
CA ASN A 157 -8.86 2.92 -23.27
C ASN A 157 -8.61 4.42 -23.07
N VAL A 158 -7.59 4.79 -22.31
CA VAL A 158 -7.18 6.19 -22.13
C VAL A 158 -6.75 6.80 -23.47
N VAL A 159 -5.92 6.10 -24.24
CA VAL A 159 -5.49 6.56 -25.58
C VAL A 159 -6.69 6.74 -26.51
N LYS A 160 -7.61 5.77 -26.61
CA LYS A 160 -8.84 5.91 -27.42
C LYS A 160 -9.66 7.13 -27.02
N THR A 161 -9.81 7.39 -25.73
CA THR A 161 -10.55 8.55 -25.22
C THR A 161 -9.87 9.86 -25.61
N LEU A 162 -8.55 9.95 -25.43
CA LEU A 162 -7.77 11.13 -25.81
C LEU A 162 -7.80 11.34 -27.34
N THR A 163 -7.68 10.28 -28.13
CA THR A 163 -7.79 10.36 -29.61
C THR A 163 -9.11 10.99 -30.03
N LYS A 164 -10.24 10.56 -29.42
CA LYS A 164 -11.56 11.16 -29.71
C LYS A 164 -11.62 12.65 -29.37
N ILE A 165 -11.02 13.05 -28.25
CA ILE A 165 -11.05 14.46 -27.80
C ILE A 165 -10.17 15.37 -28.68
N TYR A 166 -9.05 14.87 -29.20
CA TYR A 166 -8.03 15.71 -29.83
C TYR A 166 -7.91 15.53 -31.37
N ILE A 167 -8.50 14.49 -31.96
CA ILE A 167 -8.30 14.13 -33.34
C ILE A 167 -9.64 14.02 -34.11
N GLU A 168 -10.75 13.69 -33.45
CA GLU A 168 -12.09 13.52 -34.05
C GLU A 168 -12.96 14.76 -33.79
N GLU A 169 -12.43 15.98 -34.05
CA GLU A 169 -13.25 17.20 -34.25
C GLU A 169 -13.73 17.33 -35.67
#